data_5720f292ca45050f7fae7b8ed2eb9f5e
#
_entry.id   5720f292ca45050f7fae7b8ed2eb9f5e
#
_cell.length_a   1.000
_cell.length_b   1.000
_cell.length_c   1.000
_cell.angle_alpha   90.00
_cell.angle_beta   90.00
_cell.angle_gamma   90.00
#
_symmetry.space_group_name_H-M   'P 1'
#
loop_
_entity.id
_entity.type
_entity.pdbx_description
1 polymer ?
#
loop_
_entity_poly.entity_id
_entity_poly.type
_entity_poly.pdbx_seq_one_letter_code
_entity_poly.pdbx_strand_id
1 'polypeptide(L)'
;MVYGAINEKGEKYYTYLKKVFDAIDNKQKEYNWLITDCECYPNNQKTEELLNKEYCWISGEELTEIVNQEDFRWIWAVLSGFDKNIELSEVLKYDLPYANEYEGFWNKPLTLQHPLSKIEIVPCDSSLTLFLSKDKKLVNSFMSSFP
;
A
#
# COMPACT_ATOMS: atom_id res chain seq x y z
N MET A 1 -3.06 15.59 10.09
CA MET A 1 -1.82 14.96 10.56
C MET A 1 -1.73 13.55 10.00
N VAL A 2 -0.52 13.12 9.68
CA VAL A 2 -0.26 11.77 9.17
C VAL A 2 0.50 10.98 10.23
N TYR A 3 0.06 9.76 10.48
CA TYR A 3 0.69 8.83 11.41
C TYR A 3 1.36 7.72 10.59
N GLY A 4 2.43 7.16 11.11
CA GLY A 4 3.17 6.13 10.40
C GLY A 4 3.72 5.05 11.31
N ALA A 5 3.92 3.87 10.72
CA ALA A 5 4.54 2.73 11.38
C ALA A 5 5.41 1.97 10.37
N ILE A 6 6.40 1.28 10.88
CA ILE A 6 7.31 0.46 10.08
C ILE A 6 7.30 -0.95 10.65
N ASN A 7 7.09 -1.95 9.80
CA ASN A 7 7.31 -3.34 10.17
C ASN A 7 8.61 -3.81 9.53
N GLU A 8 9.64 -4.00 10.35
CA GLU A 8 10.96 -4.47 9.90
C GLU A 8 11.50 -5.60 10.78
N LYS A 9 10.66 -6.13 11.70
CA LYS A 9 11.09 -7.13 12.70
C LYS A 9 10.19 -8.36 12.71
N GLY A 10 10.76 -9.48 13.10
CA GLY A 10 10.02 -10.68 13.48
C GLY A 10 9.62 -11.63 12.37
N GLU A 11 9.41 -11.15 11.18
CA GLU A 11 8.99 -11.97 10.05
C GLU A 11 10.08 -11.99 8.98
N LYS A 12 10.23 -13.11 8.32
CA LYS A 12 11.22 -13.26 7.27
C LYS A 12 10.85 -12.47 6.01
N TYR A 13 9.55 -12.29 5.75
CA TYR A 13 9.05 -11.59 4.57
C TYR A 13 7.96 -10.64 4.99
N TYR A 14 8.28 -9.37 5.12
CA TYR A 14 7.36 -8.36 5.64
C TYR A 14 6.34 -7.88 4.60
N THR A 15 6.56 -8.17 3.32
CA THR A 15 5.80 -7.60 2.22
C THR A 15 4.68 -8.50 1.72
N TYR A 16 4.09 -9.29 2.63
CA TYR A 16 2.89 -10.08 2.34
C TYR A 16 1.66 -9.29 2.79
N LEU A 17 0.87 -8.84 1.83
CA LEU A 17 -0.25 -7.93 2.12
C LEU A 17 -1.38 -8.57 2.91
N LYS A 18 -1.53 -9.90 2.86
CA LYS A 18 -2.59 -10.54 3.63
C LYS A 18 -2.45 -10.26 5.12
N LYS A 19 -1.24 -10.31 5.64
CA LYS A 19 -0.99 -9.99 7.05
C LYS A 19 -1.26 -8.51 7.35
N VAL A 20 -0.91 -7.63 6.42
CA VAL A 20 -1.17 -6.20 6.58
C VAL A 20 -2.69 -5.94 6.61
N PHE A 21 -3.42 -6.56 5.69
CA PHE A 21 -4.88 -6.39 5.62
C PHE A 21 -5.58 -6.97 6.85
N ASP A 22 -5.12 -8.13 7.32
CA ASP A 22 -5.65 -8.71 8.57
C ASP A 22 -5.35 -7.77 9.76
N ALA A 23 -4.19 -7.15 9.77
CA ALA A 23 -3.77 -6.24 10.83
C ALA A 23 -4.67 -5.00 10.94
N ILE A 24 -5.25 -4.55 9.84
CA ILE A 24 -6.14 -3.39 9.82
C ILE A 24 -7.62 -3.80 9.71
N ASP A 25 -7.92 -5.04 10.05
CA ASP A 25 -9.28 -5.57 10.08
C ASP A 25 -10.00 -5.41 8.74
N ASN A 26 -9.26 -5.61 7.65
CA ASN A 26 -9.74 -5.51 6.27
C ASN A 26 -10.37 -4.16 5.90
N LYS A 27 -9.91 -3.08 6.54
CA LYS A 27 -10.37 -1.72 6.25
C LYS A 27 -9.91 -1.22 4.87
N GLN A 28 -8.95 -1.89 4.23
CA GLN A 28 -8.54 -1.56 2.86
C GLN A 28 -9.71 -1.63 1.88
N LYS A 29 -10.75 -2.39 2.19
CA LYS A 29 -11.95 -2.49 1.36
C LYS A 29 -12.73 -1.19 1.25
N GLU A 30 -12.51 -0.25 2.16
CA GLU A 30 -13.22 1.03 2.18
C GLU A 30 -12.63 2.04 1.20
N TYR A 31 -11.55 1.69 0.50
CA TYR A 31 -10.83 2.61 -0.39
C TYR A 31 -10.73 2.05 -1.80
N ASN A 32 -10.49 2.94 -2.76
CA ASN A 32 -9.94 2.57 -4.06
C ASN A 32 -8.44 2.77 -4.02
N TRP A 33 -7.70 1.95 -4.77
CA TRP A 33 -6.25 1.88 -4.65
C TRP A 33 -5.55 2.21 -5.96
N LEU A 34 -4.56 3.08 -5.87
CA LEU A 34 -3.60 3.33 -6.94
C LEU A 34 -2.31 2.61 -6.56
N ILE A 35 -1.86 1.71 -7.42
CA ILE A 35 -0.64 0.94 -7.20
C ILE A 35 0.38 1.39 -8.25
N THR A 36 1.52 1.88 -7.78
CA THR A 36 2.56 2.47 -8.63
C THR A 36 3.93 1.94 -8.26
N ASP A 37 4.88 2.07 -9.17
CA ASP A 37 6.28 1.64 -8.99
C ASP A 37 6.36 0.22 -8.43
N CYS A 38 5.56 -0.68 -9.01
CA CYS A 38 5.37 -2.02 -8.48
C CYS A 38 6.37 -3.00 -9.07
N GLU A 39 7.03 -3.75 -8.18
CA GLU A 39 7.81 -4.92 -8.55
C GLU A 39 7.33 -6.11 -7.72
N CYS A 40 6.68 -7.06 -8.38
CA CYS A 40 6.21 -8.30 -7.77
C CYS A 40 6.08 -9.36 -8.84
N TYR A 41 6.08 -10.63 -8.43
CA TYR A 41 6.07 -11.75 -9.37
C TYR A 41 5.03 -12.78 -8.94
N PRO A 42 3.73 -12.46 -9.06
CA PRO A 42 2.68 -13.44 -8.78
C PRO A 42 2.68 -14.54 -9.82
N ASN A 43 2.19 -15.73 -9.44
CA ASN A 43 2.07 -16.85 -10.36
C ASN A 43 0.91 -16.65 -11.35
N ASN A 44 -0.13 -15.92 -10.91
CA ASN A 44 -1.28 -15.62 -11.76
C ASN A 44 -0.90 -14.59 -12.82
N GLN A 45 -0.94 -14.99 -14.10
CA GLN A 45 -0.53 -14.13 -15.20
C GLN A 45 -1.38 -12.87 -15.32
N LYS A 46 -2.66 -12.96 -15.07
CA LYS A 46 -3.56 -11.80 -15.15
C LYS A 46 -3.20 -10.77 -14.09
N THR A 47 -2.88 -11.25 -12.89
CA THR A 47 -2.44 -10.38 -11.78
C THR A 47 -1.11 -9.71 -12.12
N GLU A 48 -0.17 -10.48 -12.66
CA GLU A 48 1.12 -9.92 -13.06
C GLU A 48 0.98 -8.83 -14.11
N GLU A 49 0.16 -9.07 -15.14
CA GLU A 49 -0.09 -8.08 -16.19
C GLU A 49 -0.77 -6.83 -15.64
N LEU A 50 -1.72 -7.00 -14.73
CA LEU A 50 -2.42 -5.89 -14.10
C LEU A 50 -1.48 -4.99 -13.30
N LEU A 51 -0.55 -5.59 -12.55
CA LEU A 51 0.34 -4.86 -11.65
C LEU A 51 1.61 -4.33 -12.33
N ASN A 52 2.00 -4.86 -13.50
CA ASN A 52 3.20 -4.44 -14.21
C ASN A 52 2.97 -3.28 -15.18
N LYS A 53 1.90 -2.54 -15.00
CA LYS A 53 1.62 -1.34 -15.77
C LYS A 53 2.23 -0.12 -15.07
N GLU A 54 2.26 1.02 -15.77
CA GLU A 54 2.70 2.27 -15.18
C GLU A 54 1.94 2.58 -13.89
N TYR A 55 0.64 2.30 -13.88
CA TYR A 55 -0.18 2.33 -12.66
C TYR A 55 -1.31 1.32 -12.76
N CYS A 56 -1.82 0.90 -11.60
CA CYS A 56 -2.99 0.04 -11.49
C CYS A 56 -4.02 0.77 -10.61
N TRP A 57 -5.27 0.85 -11.08
CA TRP A 57 -6.37 1.44 -10.31
C TRP A 57 -7.43 0.37 -10.10
N ILE A 58 -7.61 -0.05 -8.86
CA ILE A 58 -8.57 -1.11 -8.50
C ILE A 58 -9.27 -0.78 -7.19
N SER A 59 -10.45 -1.39 -6.99
CA SER A 59 -11.16 -1.24 -5.72
C SER A 59 -10.45 -2.02 -4.61
N GLY A 60 -10.73 -1.64 -3.37
CA GLY A 60 -10.20 -2.36 -2.21
C GLY A 60 -10.71 -3.80 -2.16
N GLU A 61 -11.93 -4.03 -2.61
CA GLU A 61 -12.51 -5.37 -2.71
C GLU A 61 -11.75 -6.24 -3.71
N GLU A 62 -11.45 -5.70 -4.90
CA GLU A 62 -10.68 -6.42 -5.91
C GLU A 62 -9.26 -6.72 -5.44
N LEU A 63 -8.61 -5.73 -4.81
CA LEU A 63 -7.27 -5.92 -4.27
C LEU A 63 -7.26 -7.00 -3.19
N THR A 64 -8.26 -7.01 -2.32
CA THR A 64 -8.40 -8.03 -1.28
C THR A 64 -8.57 -9.42 -1.89
N GLU A 65 -9.39 -9.54 -2.94
CA GLU A 65 -9.59 -10.81 -3.63
C GLU A 65 -8.30 -11.32 -4.26
N ILE A 66 -7.55 -10.45 -4.91
CA ILE A 66 -6.25 -10.80 -5.51
C ILE A 66 -5.31 -11.38 -4.45
N VAL A 67 -5.20 -10.71 -3.31
CA VAL A 67 -4.32 -11.14 -2.23
C VAL A 67 -4.81 -12.44 -1.58
N ASN A 68 -6.13 -12.63 -1.48
CA ASN A 68 -6.70 -13.87 -0.92
C ASN A 68 -6.51 -15.06 -1.84
N GLN A 69 -6.50 -14.87 -3.15
CA GLN A 69 -6.27 -15.93 -4.13
C GLN A 69 -4.80 -16.37 -4.13
N GLU A 70 -3.90 -15.43 -3.99
CA GLU A 70 -2.47 -15.71 -3.94
C GLU A 70 -1.78 -14.60 -3.13
N ASP A 71 -1.22 -14.96 -1.97
CA ASP A 71 -0.50 -14.02 -1.12
C ASP A 71 0.97 -14.01 -1.55
N PHE A 72 1.26 -13.32 -2.65
CA PHE A 72 2.60 -13.20 -3.19
C PHE A 72 3.38 -12.08 -2.52
N ARG A 73 4.71 -12.16 -2.63
CA ARG A 73 5.60 -11.17 -2.03
C ARG A 73 5.70 -9.93 -2.90
N TRP A 74 5.54 -8.77 -2.27
CA TRP A 74 5.75 -7.48 -2.90
C TRP A 74 7.18 -7.01 -2.61
N ILE A 75 7.96 -6.76 -3.65
CA ILE A 75 9.34 -6.31 -3.49
C ILE A 75 9.37 -4.80 -3.32
N TRP A 76 8.71 -4.09 -4.24
CA TRP A 76 8.53 -2.65 -4.20
C TRP A 76 7.11 -2.32 -4.64
N ALA A 77 6.51 -1.34 -4.02
CA ALA A 77 5.29 -0.70 -4.53
C ALA A 77 4.95 0.50 -3.67
N VAL A 78 4.13 1.39 -4.22
CA VAL A 78 3.38 2.35 -3.41
C VAL A 78 1.90 2.05 -3.65
N LEU A 79 1.20 1.66 -2.58
CA LEU A 79 -0.23 1.44 -2.62
C LEU A 79 -0.89 2.63 -1.93
N SER A 80 -1.53 3.48 -2.71
CA SER A 80 -2.21 4.69 -2.21
C SER A 80 -3.70 4.47 -2.18
N GLY A 81 -4.32 4.66 -1.02
CA GLY A 81 -5.75 4.47 -0.83
C GLY A 81 -6.51 5.79 -0.83
N PHE A 82 -7.61 5.83 -1.56
CA PHE A 82 -8.45 7.02 -1.74
C PHE A 82 -9.88 6.72 -1.33
N ASP A 83 -10.60 7.72 -0.86
CA ASP A 83 -12.04 7.59 -0.65
C ASP A 83 -12.74 7.16 -1.94
N LYS A 84 -13.79 6.38 -1.82
CA LYS A 84 -14.51 5.81 -2.97
C LYS A 84 -15.10 6.87 -3.90
N ASN A 85 -15.33 8.07 -3.40
CA ASN A 85 -15.89 9.16 -4.21
C ASN A 85 -14.83 9.92 -5.02
N ILE A 86 -13.56 9.63 -4.85
CA ILE A 86 -12.48 10.26 -5.63
C ILE A 86 -12.30 9.46 -6.92
N GLU A 87 -12.33 10.15 -8.06
CA GLU A 87 -12.21 9.52 -9.36
C GLU A 87 -10.75 9.47 -9.83
N LEU A 88 -10.43 8.48 -10.66
CA LEU A 88 -9.10 8.31 -11.21
C LEU A 88 -8.63 9.57 -11.97
N SER A 89 -9.52 10.24 -12.68
CA SER A 89 -9.17 11.47 -13.40
C SER A 89 -8.64 12.56 -12.49
N GLU A 90 -9.14 12.63 -11.25
CA GLU A 90 -8.63 13.57 -10.26
C GLU A 90 -7.27 13.15 -9.72
N VAL A 91 -7.11 11.85 -9.49
CA VAL A 91 -5.85 11.27 -8.98
C VAL A 91 -4.72 11.50 -9.98
N LEU A 92 -4.99 11.33 -11.27
CA LEU A 92 -3.97 11.46 -12.32
C LEU A 92 -3.57 12.90 -12.63
N LYS A 93 -4.16 13.88 -11.99
CA LYS A 93 -3.73 15.28 -12.07
C LYS A 93 -2.44 15.53 -11.29
N TYR A 94 -2.03 14.60 -10.47
CA TYR A 94 -0.82 14.68 -9.63
C TYR A 94 0.20 13.66 -10.10
N ASP A 95 1.46 13.88 -9.74
CA ASP A 95 2.54 12.95 -10.07
C ASP A 95 2.28 11.58 -9.44
N LEU A 96 2.63 10.52 -10.18
CA LEU A 96 2.50 9.16 -9.67
C LEU A 96 3.51 8.94 -8.54
N PRO A 97 3.06 8.37 -7.40
CA PRO A 97 3.98 8.03 -6.31
C PRO A 97 5.03 7.01 -6.74
N TYR A 98 6.18 7.03 -6.09
CA TYR A 98 7.25 6.07 -6.36
C TYR A 98 7.95 5.68 -5.06
N ALA A 99 8.51 4.48 -5.05
CA ALA A 99 9.17 3.92 -3.87
C ALA A 99 10.69 4.00 -3.98
N ASN A 100 11.23 3.69 -5.14
CA ASN A 100 12.67 3.65 -5.36
C ASN A 100 13.28 5.05 -5.26
N GLU A 101 14.20 5.22 -4.30
CA GLU A 101 14.90 6.48 -4.06
C GLU A 101 14.02 7.64 -3.57
N TYR A 102 12.80 7.35 -3.10
CA TYR A 102 11.97 8.40 -2.51
C TYR A 102 12.38 8.64 -1.06
N GLU A 103 12.89 9.83 -0.76
CA GLU A 103 13.39 10.18 0.57
C GLU A 103 12.30 10.74 1.50
N GLY A 104 11.18 11.17 0.95
CA GLY A 104 10.10 11.78 1.73
C GLY A 104 9.49 10.89 2.81
N PHE A 105 9.61 9.57 2.67
CA PHE A 105 9.11 8.62 3.70
C PHE A 105 9.78 8.84 5.07
N TRP A 106 10.98 9.37 5.08
CA TRP A 106 11.79 9.54 6.29
C TRP A 106 11.77 10.97 6.83
N ASN A 107 11.07 11.87 6.15
CA ASN A 107 11.01 13.27 6.54
C ASN A 107 9.95 13.52 7.63
N LYS A 108 10.22 14.48 8.51
CA LYS A 108 9.27 14.91 9.53
C LYS A 108 8.85 16.36 9.23
N PRO A 109 7.56 16.69 9.36
CA PRO A 109 6.44 15.80 9.71
C PRO A 109 6.13 14.82 8.58
N LEU A 110 5.53 13.66 8.93
CA LEU A 110 5.15 12.65 7.95
C LEU A 110 4.07 13.19 7.02
N THR A 111 4.20 12.84 5.73
CA THR A 111 3.21 13.19 4.72
C THR A 111 2.92 11.97 3.85
N LEU A 112 1.72 11.93 3.28
CA LEU A 112 1.39 10.96 2.24
C LEU A 112 1.92 11.52 0.92
N GLN A 113 2.48 10.67 0.08
CA GLN A 113 3.10 11.12 -1.17
C GLN A 113 2.07 11.71 -2.13
N HIS A 114 0.92 11.06 -2.28
CA HIS A 114 -0.16 11.60 -3.10
C HIS A 114 -1.06 12.50 -2.25
N PRO A 115 -1.28 13.77 -2.66
CA PRO A 115 -2.04 14.73 -1.85
C PRO A 115 -3.48 14.33 -1.54
N LEU A 116 -4.12 13.55 -2.41
CA LEU A 116 -5.52 13.15 -2.23
C LEU A 116 -5.68 11.82 -1.48
N SER A 117 -4.58 11.10 -1.22
CA SER A 117 -4.68 9.80 -0.54
C SER A 117 -4.92 9.97 0.96
N LYS A 118 -5.48 8.93 1.57
CA LYS A 118 -5.71 8.87 3.02
C LYS A 118 -4.86 7.80 3.69
N ILE A 119 -4.35 6.86 2.93
CA ILE A 119 -3.57 5.75 3.44
C ILE A 119 -2.52 5.39 2.39
N GLU A 120 -1.35 4.97 2.86
CA GLU A 120 -0.26 4.58 1.97
C GLU A 120 0.45 3.38 2.57
N ILE A 121 0.56 2.32 1.77
CA ILE A 121 1.27 1.10 2.16
C ILE A 121 2.43 0.94 1.20
N VAL A 122 3.64 0.82 1.74
CA VAL A 122 4.85 0.78 0.93
C VAL A 122 5.69 -0.44 1.30
N PRO A 123 5.56 -1.54 0.53
CA PRO A 123 6.56 -2.61 0.58
C PRO A 123 7.89 -2.06 0.07
N CYS A 124 8.95 -2.30 0.81
CA CYS A 124 10.23 -1.67 0.54
C CYS A 124 11.35 -2.70 0.55
N ASP A 125 11.83 -3.04 -0.64
CA ASP A 125 12.98 -3.92 -0.86
C ASP A 125 12.87 -5.28 -0.15
N SER A 126 11.68 -5.85 -0.11
CA SER A 126 11.40 -7.16 0.52
C SER A 126 11.82 -7.23 2.00
N SER A 127 12.16 -6.11 2.63
CA SER A 127 12.73 -6.09 3.99
C SER A 127 11.88 -5.36 5.00
N LEU A 128 11.04 -4.41 4.56
CA LEU A 128 10.18 -3.67 5.46
C LEU A 128 8.90 -3.24 4.77
N THR A 129 7.90 -2.92 5.57
CA THR A 129 6.63 -2.35 5.11
C THR A 129 6.35 -1.07 5.87
N LEU A 130 6.20 0.02 5.13
CA LEU A 130 5.77 1.29 5.70
C LEU A 130 4.25 1.37 5.64
N PHE A 131 3.66 1.86 6.71
CA PHE A 131 2.22 2.06 6.79
C PHE A 131 1.94 3.48 7.28
N LEU A 132 1.32 4.29 6.44
CA LEU A 132 1.03 5.69 6.74
C LEU A 132 -0.45 5.95 6.53
N SER A 133 -1.06 6.69 7.45
CA SER A 133 -2.48 7.01 7.35
C SER A 133 -2.82 8.29 8.09
N LYS A 134 -3.85 8.95 7.62
CA LYS A 134 -4.48 10.06 8.36
C LYS A 134 -5.36 9.54 9.50
N ASP A 135 -5.65 8.24 9.52
CA ASP A 135 -6.44 7.59 10.57
C ASP A 135 -5.51 6.89 11.57
N LYS A 136 -5.38 7.48 12.73
CA LYS A 136 -4.52 6.96 13.81
C LYS A 136 -4.93 5.54 14.23
N LYS A 137 -6.22 5.21 14.17
CA LYS A 137 -6.72 3.90 14.57
C LYS A 137 -6.17 2.80 13.67
N LEU A 138 -6.07 3.05 12.36
CA LEU A 138 -5.49 2.10 11.42
C LEU A 138 -4.02 1.85 11.72
N VAL A 139 -3.27 2.91 11.98
CA VAL A 139 -1.85 2.79 12.31
C VAL A 139 -1.67 2.00 13.61
N ASN A 140 -2.49 2.28 14.61
CA ASN A 140 -2.44 1.54 15.89
C ASN A 140 -2.76 0.06 15.69
N SER A 141 -3.76 -0.26 14.87
CA SER A 141 -4.09 -1.65 14.55
C SER A 141 -2.92 -2.36 13.87
N PHE A 142 -2.29 -1.70 12.92
CA PHE A 142 -1.11 -2.24 12.24
C PHE A 142 0.02 -2.51 13.24
N MET A 143 0.32 -1.53 14.09
CA MET A 143 1.39 -1.66 15.08
C MET A 143 1.13 -2.78 16.09
N SER A 144 -0.13 -3.00 16.47
CA SER A 144 -0.49 -4.06 17.41
C SER A 144 -0.22 -5.45 16.85
N SER A 145 -0.32 -5.61 15.53
CA SER A 145 -0.08 -6.90 14.87
C SER A 145 1.39 -7.11 14.52
N PHE A 146 2.17 -6.04 14.49
CA PHE A 146 3.60 -6.08 14.16
C PHE A 146 4.38 -5.31 15.24
N PRO A 147 4.41 -5.81 16.47
CA PRO A 147 5.07 -5.12 17.57
C PRO A 147 6.60 -5.05 17.46
#